data_3c422a7b1b8b37ee462d400cd3b5e90e
#
_entry.id   3c422a7b1b8b37ee462d400cd3b5e90e
#
_cell.length_a   1.000
_cell.length_b   1.000
_cell.length_c   1.000
_cell.angle_alpha   90.00
_cell.angle_beta   90.00
_cell.angle_gamma   90.00
#
_symmetry.space_group_name_H-M   'P 1'
#
loop_
_entity.id
_entity.type
_entity.pdbx_description
1 polymer ?
#
loop_
_entity_poly.entity_id
_entity_poly.type
_entity_poly.pdbx_seq_one_letter_code
_entity_poly.pdbx_strand_id
1 'polypeptide(L)'
;MGVADFKSVSHHRWDRIPEESLKGTITRRLVTGERMMIAHVYLKKGDDVPRHSHENEQLTYILQGALQFWFGPNDERELTVYAGEVIVIPSNVPHRALALEDTLDVDVFSPPRQDWLAGTDAYLRS
;
A
#
# COMPACT_ATOMS: atom_id res chain seq x y z
N MET A 1 -29.24 13.84 -11.07
CA MET A 1 -27.79 13.79 -10.89
C MET A 1 -27.15 14.90 -11.69
N GLY A 2 -26.42 15.80 -11.08
CA GLY A 2 -25.80 16.92 -11.76
C GLY A 2 -24.44 16.58 -12.36
N VAL A 3 -23.90 17.52 -13.12
CA VAL A 3 -22.55 17.44 -13.68
C VAL A 3 -21.55 17.66 -12.54
N ALA A 4 -20.54 16.78 -12.44
CA ALA A 4 -19.49 16.93 -11.45
C ALA A 4 -18.66 18.20 -11.73
N ASP A 5 -18.14 18.82 -10.68
CA ASP A 5 -17.33 20.04 -10.78
C ASP A 5 -15.95 19.70 -11.36
N PHE A 6 -15.73 20.02 -12.62
CA PHE A 6 -14.46 19.78 -13.30
C PHE A 6 -13.32 20.58 -12.68
N LYS A 7 -13.59 21.65 -11.92
CA LYS A 7 -12.55 22.43 -11.24
C LYS A 7 -12.00 21.71 -10.03
N SER A 8 -12.67 20.67 -9.55
CA SER A 8 -12.19 19.86 -8.42
C SER A 8 -11.22 18.77 -8.85
N VAL A 9 -10.93 18.62 -10.16
CA VAL A 9 -9.87 17.73 -10.61
C VAL A 9 -8.53 18.22 -10.06
N SER A 10 -7.80 17.32 -9.39
CA SER A 10 -6.48 17.64 -8.84
C SER A 10 -5.39 16.93 -9.64
N HIS A 11 -4.20 17.54 -9.67
CA HIS A 11 -3.07 17.05 -10.46
C HIS A 11 -1.84 16.98 -9.56
N HIS A 12 -1.18 15.81 -9.54
CA HIS A 12 -0.07 15.55 -8.60
C HIS A 12 1.11 14.96 -9.35
N ARG A 13 2.32 15.25 -8.84
CA ARG A 13 3.55 14.59 -9.27
C ARG A 13 4.11 13.84 -8.09
N TRP A 14 4.48 12.59 -8.29
CA TRP A 14 4.98 11.75 -7.21
C TRP A 14 6.21 12.37 -6.52
N ASP A 15 7.11 12.98 -7.28
CA ASP A 15 8.32 13.59 -6.74
C ASP A 15 8.06 14.87 -5.93
N ARG A 16 6.83 15.38 -5.95
CA ARG A 16 6.42 16.58 -5.18
C ARG A 16 5.50 16.25 -4.02
N ILE A 17 5.10 14.99 -3.87
CA ILE A 17 4.31 14.55 -2.74
C ILE A 17 5.27 14.29 -1.57
N PRO A 18 5.00 14.83 -0.37
CA PRO A 18 5.87 14.56 0.78
C PRO A 18 6.03 13.07 1.03
N GLU A 19 7.27 12.65 1.27
CA GLU A 19 7.60 11.28 1.62
C GLU A 19 7.48 11.12 3.13
N GLU A 20 6.67 10.17 3.54
CA GLU A 20 6.41 9.88 4.95
C GLU A 20 7.28 8.72 5.39
N SER A 21 8.04 8.91 6.48
CA SER A 21 8.88 7.85 7.06
C SER A 21 8.05 6.98 7.99
N LEU A 22 8.22 5.67 7.84
CA LEU A 22 7.52 4.65 8.61
C LEU A 22 8.54 3.81 9.38
N LYS A 23 8.15 2.62 9.86
CA LYS A 23 9.09 1.77 10.60
C LYS A 23 10.29 1.37 9.73
N GLY A 24 11.43 1.16 10.35
CA GLY A 24 12.65 0.74 9.64
C GLY A 24 13.05 1.76 8.59
N THR A 25 13.23 1.30 7.36
CA THR A 25 13.56 2.13 6.21
C THR A 25 12.39 2.28 5.24
N ILE A 26 11.19 1.88 5.65
CA ILE A 26 9.98 2.01 4.82
C ILE A 26 9.56 3.47 4.76
N THR A 27 9.25 3.93 3.55
CA THR A 27 8.66 5.25 3.32
C THR A 27 7.49 5.11 2.36
N ARG A 28 6.62 6.12 2.33
CA ARG A 28 5.50 6.11 1.37
C ARG A 28 5.12 7.51 0.95
N ARG A 29 4.51 7.58 -0.22
CA ARG A 29 3.80 8.74 -0.75
C ARG A 29 2.41 8.28 -1.15
N LEU A 30 1.40 9.12 -0.96
CA LEU A 30 0.04 8.74 -1.34
C LEU A 30 -0.73 9.90 -1.95
N VAL A 31 -1.69 9.55 -2.79
CA VAL A 31 -2.70 10.45 -3.33
C VAL A 31 -4.05 9.82 -3.04
N THR A 32 -4.97 10.57 -2.48
CA THR A 32 -6.29 10.06 -2.17
C THR A 32 -7.37 10.82 -2.90
N GLY A 33 -8.32 10.08 -3.47
CA GLY A 33 -9.59 10.60 -3.88
C GLY A 33 -10.63 10.34 -2.79
N GLU A 34 -11.87 10.51 -3.13
CA GLU A 34 -12.99 10.29 -2.22
C GLU A 34 -13.29 8.81 -2.00
N ARG A 35 -13.13 7.99 -3.05
CA ARG A 35 -13.51 6.57 -3.06
C ARG A 35 -12.34 5.61 -3.18
N MET A 36 -11.17 6.11 -3.49
CA MET A 36 -9.98 5.28 -3.68
C MET A 36 -8.72 6.06 -3.38
N MET A 37 -7.67 5.33 -3.06
CA MET A 37 -6.35 5.88 -2.73
C MET A 37 -5.31 5.10 -3.50
N ILE A 38 -4.27 5.79 -3.96
CA ILE A 38 -3.09 5.15 -4.53
C ILE A 38 -1.86 5.57 -3.73
N ALA A 39 -0.97 4.63 -3.45
CA ALA A 39 0.24 4.90 -2.70
C ALA A 39 1.45 4.26 -3.38
N HIS A 40 2.58 4.95 -3.30
CA HIS A 40 3.90 4.38 -3.57
C HIS A 40 4.55 4.08 -2.24
N VAL A 41 4.84 2.81 -2.01
CA VAL A 41 5.53 2.34 -0.79
C VAL A 41 6.92 1.89 -1.20
N TYR A 42 7.93 2.46 -0.56
CA TYR A 42 9.34 2.18 -0.84
C TYR A 42 9.88 1.33 0.28
N LEU A 43 10.39 0.15 -0.05
CA LEU A 43 10.94 -0.78 0.92
C LEU A 43 12.38 -1.11 0.54
N LYS A 44 13.26 -1.20 1.52
CA LYS A 44 14.60 -1.73 1.32
C LYS A 44 14.60 -3.22 1.60
N LYS A 45 15.54 -3.94 0.98
CA LYS A 45 15.72 -5.37 1.25
C LYS A 45 15.72 -5.63 2.74
N GLY A 46 14.88 -6.56 3.18
CA GLY A 46 14.76 -6.94 4.58
C GLY A 46 13.69 -6.17 5.36
N ASP A 47 13.13 -5.10 4.80
CA ASP A 47 12.01 -4.41 5.44
C ASP A 47 10.80 -5.34 5.50
N ASP A 48 10.14 -5.37 6.64
CA ASP A 48 8.96 -6.19 6.85
C ASP A 48 7.74 -5.33 7.18
N VAL A 49 6.60 -5.78 6.68
CA VAL A 49 5.29 -5.22 7.03
C VAL A 49 4.60 -6.27 7.91
N PRO A 50 4.37 -5.97 9.20
CA PRO A 50 3.76 -6.93 10.11
C PRO A 50 2.35 -7.33 9.67
N ARG A 51 1.91 -8.52 10.11
CA ARG A 51 0.56 -9.00 9.80
C ARG A 51 -0.48 -8.01 10.27
N HIS A 52 -1.40 -7.68 9.37
CA HIS A 52 -2.51 -6.78 9.61
C HIS A 52 -3.65 -7.15 8.67
N SER A 53 -4.81 -6.58 8.94
CA SER A 53 -5.97 -6.69 8.06
C SER A 53 -6.74 -5.38 8.08
N HIS A 54 -7.54 -5.16 7.05
CA HIS A 54 -8.36 -3.96 6.93
C HIS A 54 -9.55 -4.26 6.00
N GLU A 55 -10.62 -3.52 6.16
CA GLU A 55 -11.81 -3.72 5.33
C GLU A 55 -11.60 -3.27 3.89
N ASN A 56 -10.63 -2.37 3.64
CA ASN A 56 -10.32 -1.90 2.29
C ASN A 56 -9.90 -3.05 1.40
N GLU A 57 -10.44 -3.09 0.19
CA GLU A 57 -9.88 -3.94 -0.86
C GLU A 57 -8.57 -3.33 -1.31
N GLN A 58 -7.58 -4.17 -1.62
CA GLN A 58 -6.24 -3.73 -1.99
C GLN A 58 -5.78 -4.40 -3.27
N LEU A 59 -5.28 -3.59 -4.21
CA LEU A 59 -4.47 -4.06 -5.32
C LEU A 59 -3.02 -3.70 -5.02
N THR A 60 -2.12 -4.64 -5.20
CA THR A 60 -0.69 -4.42 -5.03
C THR A 60 0.02 -4.74 -6.32
N TYR A 61 0.70 -3.74 -6.87
CA TYR A 61 1.45 -3.85 -8.11
C TYR A 61 2.92 -3.53 -7.83
N ILE A 62 3.81 -4.50 -8.09
CA ILE A 62 5.24 -4.33 -7.88
C ILE A 62 5.85 -3.74 -9.15
N LEU A 63 6.36 -2.50 -9.06
CA LEU A 63 7.05 -1.86 -10.19
C LEU A 63 8.50 -2.28 -10.26
N GLN A 64 9.17 -2.42 -9.11
CA GLN A 64 10.56 -2.84 -9.01
C GLN A 64 10.71 -3.69 -7.78
N GLY A 65 11.57 -4.71 -7.86
CA GLY A 65 11.87 -5.55 -6.72
C GLY A 65 10.99 -6.77 -6.59
N ALA A 66 10.82 -7.25 -5.37
CA ALA A 66 10.02 -8.43 -5.06
C ALA A 66 9.57 -8.39 -3.60
N LEU A 67 8.29 -8.70 -3.37
CA LEU A 67 7.73 -8.87 -2.04
C LEU A 67 7.28 -10.31 -1.85
N GLN A 68 7.65 -10.88 -0.73
CA GLN A 68 7.09 -12.15 -0.26
C GLN A 68 5.91 -11.84 0.63
N PHE A 69 4.76 -12.42 0.33
CA PHE A 69 3.55 -12.27 1.13
C PHE A 69 3.18 -13.57 1.83
N TRP A 70 2.57 -13.45 3.00
CA TRP A 70 1.89 -14.52 3.71
C TRP A 70 0.47 -14.07 4.02
N PHE A 71 -0.52 -14.90 3.70
CA PHE A 71 -1.94 -14.60 3.85
C PHE A 71 -2.58 -15.55 4.84
N GLY A 72 -3.56 -15.03 5.57
CA GLY A 72 -4.33 -15.77 6.55
C GLY A 72 -3.84 -15.52 7.97
N PRO A 73 -4.65 -15.86 8.98
CA PRO A 73 -4.29 -15.62 10.39
C PRO A 73 -3.06 -16.40 10.84
N ASN A 74 -2.73 -17.51 10.16
CA ASN A 74 -1.60 -18.37 10.51
C ASN A 74 -0.67 -18.58 9.31
N ASP A 75 -0.59 -17.61 8.38
CA ASP A 75 0.26 -17.69 7.19
C ASP A 75 -0.02 -18.91 6.31
N GLU A 76 -1.30 -19.27 6.15
CA GLU A 76 -1.70 -20.50 5.45
C GLU A 76 -1.34 -20.48 3.96
N ARG A 77 -1.19 -19.29 3.38
CA ARG A 77 -0.81 -19.17 1.96
C ARG A 77 0.40 -18.25 1.83
N GLU A 78 1.37 -18.66 1.04
CA GLU A 78 2.59 -17.92 0.75
C GLU A 78 2.65 -17.62 -0.74
N LEU A 79 3.08 -16.41 -1.09
CA LEU A 79 3.16 -15.98 -2.49
C LEU A 79 4.24 -14.91 -2.64
N THR A 80 5.12 -15.07 -3.63
CA THR A 80 6.10 -14.04 -3.98
C THR A 80 5.58 -13.27 -5.20
N VAL A 81 5.58 -11.94 -5.09
CA VAL A 81 5.15 -11.05 -6.16
C VAL A 81 6.37 -10.32 -6.70
N TYR A 82 6.64 -10.50 -7.99
CA TYR A 82 7.79 -9.90 -8.66
C TYR A 82 7.40 -8.67 -9.46
N ALA A 83 8.42 -7.91 -9.89
CA ALA A 83 8.20 -6.73 -10.74
C ALA A 83 7.33 -7.09 -11.96
N GLY A 84 6.35 -6.25 -12.25
CA GLY A 84 5.41 -6.45 -13.34
C GLY A 84 4.20 -7.29 -12.98
N GLU A 85 4.12 -7.79 -11.73
CA GLU A 85 3.01 -8.60 -11.27
C GLU A 85 2.08 -7.81 -10.35
N VAL A 86 0.82 -8.21 -10.31
CA VAL A 86 -0.19 -7.59 -9.48
C VAL A 86 -0.99 -8.66 -8.74
N ILE A 87 -1.34 -8.38 -7.48
CA ILE A 87 -2.22 -9.25 -6.70
C ILE A 87 -3.43 -8.46 -6.21
N VAL A 88 -4.52 -9.18 -5.94
CA VAL A 88 -5.72 -8.63 -5.32
C VAL A 88 -5.83 -9.22 -3.92
N ILE A 89 -5.87 -8.35 -2.92
CA ILE A 89 -6.07 -8.76 -1.53
C ILE A 89 -7.50 -8.37 -1.14
N PRO A 90 -8.39 -9.36 -0.97
CA PRO A 90 -9.78 -9.07 -0.60
C PRO A 90 -9.88 -8.43 0.79
N SER A 91 -11.03 -7.78 1.03
CA SER A 91 -11.36 -7.18 2.32
C SER A 91 -11.14 -8.17 3.46
N ASN A 92 -10.47 -7.70 4.52
CA ASN A 92 -10.27 -8.42 5.78
C ASN A 92 -9.39 -9.67 5.71
N VAL A 93 -8.67 -9.89 4.62
CA VAL A 93 -7.69 -10.99 4.57
C VAL A 93 -6.42 -10.57 5.30
N PRO A 94 -6.05 -11.26 6.38
CA PRO A 94 -4.78 -10.96 7.06
C PRO A 94 -3.60 -11.20 6.14
N HIS A 95 -2.63 -10.28 6.18
CA HIS A 95 -1.44 -10.39 5.33
C HIS A 95 -0.24 -9.72 5.98
N ARG A 96 0.94 -10.25 5.68
CA ARG A 96 2.22 -9.65 6.01
C ARG A 96 3.15 -9.76 4.81
N ALA A 97 4.19 -8.95 4.78
CA ALA A 97 5.11 -8.93 3.66
C ALA A 97 6.55 -8.73 4.10
N LEU A 98 7.47 -9.23 3.28
CA LEU A 98 8.91 -9.06 3.45
C LEU A 98 9.52 -8.67 2.11
N ALA A 99 10.29 -7.59 2.08
CA ALA A 99 11.01 -7.17 0.89
C ALA A 99 12.23 -8.07 0.67
N LEU A 100 12.23 -8.80 -0.44
CA LEU A 100 13.33 -9.68 -0.82
C LEU A 100 14.49 -8.90 -1.44
N GLU A 101 14.20 -7.71 -1.97
CA GLU A 101 15.16 -6.75 -2.51
C GLU A 101 14.55 -5.36 -2.38
N ASP A 102 15.28 -4.31 -2.75
CA ASP A 102 14.74 -2.97 -2.76
C ASP A 102 13.53 -2.92 -3.70
N THR A 103 12.40 -2.46 -3.18
CA THR A 103 11.10 -2.61 -3.84
C THR A 103 10.35 -1.30 -3.91
N LEU A 104 9.74 -1.05 -5.07
CA LEU A 104 8.69 -0.04 -5.23
C LEU A 104 7.37 -0.77 -5.42
N ASP A 105 6.53 -0.65 -4.41
CA ASP A 105 5.21 -1.25 -4.33
C ASP A 105 4.16 -0.16 -4.55
N VAL A 106 3.27 -0.37 -5.51
CA VAL A 106 2.13 0.51 -5.74
C VAL A 106 0.89 -0.15 -5.18
N ASP A 107 0.28 0.46 -4.18
CA ASP A 107 -0.94 -0.02 -3.54
C ASP A 107 -2.12 0.85 -3.91
N VAL A 108 -3.23 0.22 -4.28
CA VAL A 108 -4.51 0.90 -4.52
C VAL A 108 -5.51 0.35 -3.52
N PHE A 109 -6.18 1.25 -2.81
CA PHE A 109 -7.18 0.90 -1.79
C PHE A 109 -8.54 1.50 -2.12
N SER A 110 -9.60 0.76 -1.87
CA SER A 110 -10.96 1.26 -1.90
C SER A 110 -11.75 0.66 -0.72
N PRO A 111 -12.36 1.48 0.14
CA PRO A 111 -12.23 2.95 0.22
C PRO A 111 -10.83 3.38 0.67
N PRO A 112 -10.55 4.69 0.71
CA PRO A 112 -9.25 5.18 1.20
C PRO A 112 -8.94 4.69 2.61
N ARG A 113 -7.64 4.45 2.89
CA ARG A 113 -7.14 4.02 4.20
C ARG A 113 -7.22 5.19 5.19
N GLN A 114 -8.28 5.23 6.00
CA GLN A 114 -8.45 6.29 6.99
C GLN A 114 -7.36 6.25 8.06
N ASP A 115 -6.87 5.06 8.42
CA ASP A 115 -5.77 4.91 9.37
C ASP A 115 -4.47 5.53 8.83
N TRP A 116 -4.23 5.42 7.53
CA TRP A 116 -3.06 6.06 6.90
C TRP A 116 -3.20 7.58 6.89
N LEU A 117 -4.39 8.08 6.56
CA LEU A 117 -4.65 9.52 6.53
C LEU A 117 -4.60 10.14 7.92
N ALA A 118 -5.03 9.42 8.95
CA ALA A 118 -5.03 9.88 10.34
C ALA A 118 -3.71 9.60 11.07
N GLY A 119 -2.80 8.83 10.48
CA GLY A 119 -1.55 8.45 11.14
C GLY A 119 -1.74 7.47 12.29
N THR A 120 -2.80 6.66 12.25
CA THR A 120 -3.13 5.68 13.30
C THR A 120 -2.78 4.24 12.90
N ASP A 121 -2.06 4.05 11.81
CA ASP A 121 -1.60 2.75 11.33
C ASP A 121 -0.41 2.26 12.15
N ALA A 122 -0.66 1.83 13.38
CA ALA A 122 0.36 1.49 14.37
C ALA A 122 1.35 0.42 13.88
N TYR A 123 0.90 -0.53 13.06
CA TYR A 123 1.74 -1.62 12.57
C TYR A 123 2.90 -1.14 11.69
N LEU A 124 2.80 0.05 11.11
CA LEU A 124 3.85 0.67 10.30
C LEU A 124 4.61 1.78 11.04
N ARG A 125 4.29 2.05 12.30
CA ARG A 125 4.81 3.19 13.05
C ARG A 125 5.80 2.83 14.15
N SER A 126 5.93 1.56 14.47
CA SER A 126 6.80 1.14 15.58
C SER A 126 8.10 0.51 15.14
#